data_b1ef5d15e240a146630687825f1886b7
#
_entry.id   b1ef5d15e240a146630687825f1886b7
#
_cell.length_a   1.000
_cell.length_b   1.000
_cell.length_c   1.000
_cell.angle_alpha   90.00
_cell.angle_beta   90.00
_cell.angle_gamma   90.00
#
_symmetry.space_group_name_H-M   'P 1'
#
loop_
_entity.id
_entity.type
_entity.pdbx_description
1 polymer ?
#
loop_
_entity_poly.entity_id
_entity_poly.type
_entity_poly.pdbx_seq_one_letter_code
_entity_poly.pdbx_strand_id
1 'polypeptide(L)'
;MNRNAKVLKLVVMSMLIALGVVISPILRIEGMCPMAHLINITCAVLLGPWYALLCAALIGILRMGLMGIPPLALTGAVFGAVLSGLLYRAARGRLIFAVLGEIIGTGIIGAIVSYPVMTLFYGKTGLTWMFYVPLFISGTLIGGSIAFVFLTALSRNGTLVNFQRKLGARTYDREREAHAETAKDPQ
;
A
#
# COMPACT_ATOMS: atom_id res chain seq x y z
N MET A 1 -0.69 -15.37 -18.67
CA MET A 1 -1.15 -13.95 -18.62
C MET A 1 -1.00 -13.36 -20.01
N ASN A 2 -2.10 -12.87 -20.58
CA ASN A 2 -2.14 -12.35 -21.97
C ASN A 2 -1.26 -11.08 -22.08
N ARG A 3 -0.59 -10.86 -23.21
CA ARG A 3 0.29 -9.70 -23.47
C ARG A 3 -0.39 -8.37 -23.14
N ASN A 4 -1.66 -8.24 -23.52
CA ASN A 4 -2.45 -7.03 -23.25
C ASN A 4 -2.66 -6.76 -21.76
N ALA A 5 -2.85 -7.79 -20.93
CA ALA A 5 -2.98 -7.62 -19.47
C ALA A 5 -1.65 -7.20 -18.81
N LYS A 6 -0.50 -7.64 -19.34
CA LYS A 6 0.81 -7.18 -18.87
C LYS A 6 1.02 -5.70 -19.15
N VAL A 7 0.74 -5.27 -20.38
CA VAL A 7 0.85 -3.86 -20.79
C VAL A 7 -0.07 -2.99 -19.97
N LEU A 8 -1.36 -3.36 -19.82
CA LEU A 8 -2.31 -2.63 -19.02
C LEU A 8 -1.85 -2.50 -17.56
N LYS A 9 -1.28 -3.57 -16.99
CA LYS A 9 -0.76 -3.55 -15.63
C LYS A 9 0.40 -2.56 -15.47
N LEU A 10 1.31 -2.50 -16.43
CA LEU A 10 2.41 -1.54 -16.44
C LEU A 10 1.92 -0.09 -16.56
N VAL A 11 0.94 0.16 -17.42
CA VAL A 11 0.31 1.48 -17.56
C VAL A 11 -0.34 1.93 -16.26
N VAL A 12 -1.16 1.06 -15.66
CA VAL A 12 -1.81 1.38 -14.37
C VAL A 12 -0.77 1.59 -13.26
N MET A 13 0.29 0.78 -13.23
CA MET A 13 1.40 0.95 -12.31
C MET A 13 2.06 2.32 -12.47
N SER A 14 2.37 2.73 -13.69
CA SER A 14 2.97 4.05 -13.98
C SER A 14 2.06 5.21 -13.57
N MET A 15 0.76 5.09 -13.81
CA MET A 15 -0.24 6.07 -13.36
C MET A 15 -0.30 6.17 -11.83
N LEU A 16 -0.29 5.04 -11.13
CA LEU A 16 -0.30 5.02 -9.66
C LEU A 16 1.00 5.57 -9.07
N ILE A 17 2.15 5.34 -9.74
CA ILE A 17 3.43 5.94 -9.33
C ILE A 17 3.36 7.47 -9.50
N ALA A 18 2.93 7.97 -10.66
CA ALA A 18 2.79 9.40 -10.90
C ALA A 18 1.82 10.06 -9.89
N LEU A 19 0.65 9.46 -9.67
CA LEU A 19 -0.30 9.90 -8.64
C LEU A 19 0.34 9.86 -7.24
N GLY A 20 1.08 8.80 -6.91
CA GLY A 20 1.75 8.67 -5.63
C GLY A 20 2.77 9.77 -5.37
N VAL A 21 3.54 10.16 -6.38
CA VAL A 21 4.49 11.28 -6.27
C VAL A 21 3.76 12.60 -6.04
N VAL A 22 2.67 12.87 -6.79
CA VAL A 22 1.94 14.13 -6.74
C VAL A 22 1.07 14.26 -5.48
N ILE A 23 0.38 13.18 -5.09
CA ILE A 23 -0.60 13.22 -3.98
C ILE A 23 0.09 13.07 -2.61
N SER A 24 1.22 12.36 -2.52
CA SER A 24 1.89 12.12 -1.25
C SER A 24 2.25 13.38 -0.45
N PRO A 25 2.64 14.53 -1.05
CA PRO A 25 2.88 15.76 -0.31
C PRO A 25 1.62 16.37 0.32
N ILE A 26 0.42 16.01 -0.17
CA ILE A 26 -0.84 16.52 0.36
C ILE A 26 -1.03 15.96 1.78
N LEU A 27 -1.36 16.82 2.73
CA LEU A 27 -1.47 16.51 4.16
C LEU A 27 -0.16 15.99 4.80
N ARG A 28 0.99 16.35 4.22
CA ARG A 28 2.29 15.95 4.76
C ARG A 28 2.64 16.81 5.98
N ILE A 29 2.94 16.13 7.08
CA ILE A 29 3.64 16.67 8.24
C ILE A 29 4.98 15.93 8.33
N GLU A 30 6.02 16.52 8.90
CA GLU A 30 7.33 15.85 9.02
C GLU A 30 7.19 14.49 9.72
N GLY A 31 7.64 13.43 9.04
CA GLY A 31 7.49 12.04 9.52
C GLY A 31 6.13 11.40 9.31
N MET A 32 5.12 12.13 8.78
CA MET A 32 3.78 11.60 8.53
C MET A 32 3.31 11.96 7.11
N CYS A 33 2.87 10.96 6.34
CA CYS A 33 2.47 11.13 4.94
C CYS A 33 1.24 10.29 4.60
N PRO A 34 0.03 10.66 5.07
CA PRO A 34 -1.18 9.84 4.96
C PRO A 34 -1.52 9.41 3.54
N MET A 35 -1.37 10.30 2.56
CA MET A 35 -1.70 10.00 1.16
C MET A 35 -0.77 8.95 0.54
N ALA A 36 0.46 8.80 1.01
CA ALA A 36 1.34 7.73 0.56
C ALA A 36 0.78 6.34 0.93
N HIS A 37 0.19 6.20 2.11
CA HIS A 37 -0.40 4.94 2.58
C HIS A 37 -1.67 4.57 1.80
N LEU A 38 -2.48 5.56 1.41
CA LEU A 38 -3.59 5.36 0.48
C LEU A 38 -3.11 4.71 -0.83
N ILE A 39 -2.04 5.24 -1.42
CA ILE A 39 -1.48 4.71 -2.67
C ILE A 39 -0.87 3.33 -2.47
N ASN A 40 -0.12 3.09 -1.40
CA ASN A 40 0.46 1.78 -1.09
C ASN A 40 -0.61 0.69 -1.00
N ILE A 41 -1.66 0.91 -0.21
CA ILE A 41 -2.78 -0.03 -0.04
C ILE A 41 -3.49 -0.24 -1.38
N THR A 42 -3.74 0.83 -2.14
CA THR A 42 -4.38 0.73 -3.46
C THR A 42 -3.54 -0.09 -4.44
N CYS A 43 -2.23 0.16 -4.51
CA CYS A 43 -1.30 -0.65 -5.31
C CYS A 43 -1.30 -2.13 -4.86
N ALA A 44 -1.28 -2.37 -3.55
CA ALA A 44 -1.26 -3.72 -2.99
C ALA A 44 -2.52 -4.53 -3.35
N VAL A 45 -3.69 -3.90 -3.29
CA VAL A 45 -4.98 -4.51 -3.62
C VAL A 45 -5.16 -4.71 -5.12
N LEU A 46 -4.79 -3.73 -5.95
CA LEU A 46 -5.00 -3.78 -7.40
C LEU A 46 -3.94 -4.60 -8.13
N LEU A 47 -2.66 -4.45 -7.75
CA LEU A 47 -1.53 -5.02 -8.49
C LEU A 47 -0.92 -6.23 -7.80
N GLY A 48 -1.12 -6.33 -6.50
CA GLY A 48 -0.53 -7.37 -5.63
C GLY A 48 0.82 -6.96 -5.01
N PRO A 49 1.37 -7.76 -4.05
CA PRO A 49 2.45 -7.35 -3.16
C PRO A 49 3.74 -6.94 -3.88
N TRP A 50 4.17 -7.68 -4.89
CA TRP A 50 5.44 -7.42 -5.57
C TRP A 50 5.40 -6.16 -6.44
N TYR A 51 4.28 -5.93 -7.13
CA TYR A 51 4.11 -4.68 -7.88
C TYR A 51 3.88 -3.48 -6.95
N ALA A 52 3.23 -3.68 -5.81
CA ALA A 52 3.11 -2.64 -4.79
C ALA A 52 4.46 -2.26 -4.20
N LEU A 53 5.35 -3.24 -3.95
CA LEU A 53 6.73 -2.99 -3.55
C LEU A 53 7.45 -2.11 -4.57
N LEU A 54 7.34 -2.48 -5.86
CA LEU A 54 7.98 -1.71 -6.94
C LEU A 54 7.41 -0.29 -7.03
N CYS A 55 6.09 -0.12 -6.92
CA CYS A 55 5.46 1.20 -6.87
C CYS A 55 5.98 2.03 -5.68
N ALA A 56 5.98 1.45 -4.48
CA ALA A 56 6.44 2.14 -3.26
C ALA A 56 7.91 2.56 -3.37
N ALA A 57 8.77 1.67 -3.88
CA ALA A 57 10.18 1.96 -4.09
C ALA A 57 10.38 3.10 -5.10
N LEU A 58 9.72 3.04 -6.26
CA LEU A 58 9.83 4.08 -7.30
C LEU A 58 9.26 5.42 -6.83
N ILE A 59 8.11 5.42 -6.14
CA ILE A 59 7.55 6.65 -5.54
C ILE A 59 8.53 7.23 -4.52
N GLY A 60 9.11 6.41 -3.64
CA GLY A 60 10.10 6.83 -2.66
C GLY A 60 11.33 7.46 -3.32
N ILE A 61 11.93 6.78 -4.29
CA ILE A 61 13.12 7.25 -5.03
C ILE A 61 12.82 8.56 -5.76
N LEU A 62 11.71 8.64 -6.49
CA LEU A 62 11.32 9.86 -7.22
C LEU A 62 11.10 11.04 -6.27
N ARG A 63 10.45 10.81 -5.13
CA ARG A 63 10.25 11.86 -4.12
C ARG A 63 11.55 12.31 -3.47
N MET A 64 12.46 11.38 -3.21
CA MET A 64 13.80 11.74 -2.72
C MET A 64 14.56 12.58 -3.73
N GLY A 65 14.59 12.17 -5.00
CA GLY A 65 15.33 12.87 -6.06
C GLY A 65 14.72 14.20 -6.49
N LEU A 66 13.39 14.27 -6.62
CA LEU A 66 12.69 15.46 -7.13
C LEU A 66 12.33 16.48 -6.04
N MET A 67 12.07 16.01 -4.82
CA MET A 67 11.55 16.85 -3.72
C MET A 67 12.53 16.96 -2.54
N GLY A 68 13.70 16.35 -2.61
CA GLY A 68 14.69 16.38 -1.52
C GLY A 68 14.17 15.73 -0.21
N ILE A 69 13.23 14.80 -0.30
CA ILE A 69 12.63 14.16 0.87
C ILE A 69 13.63 13.17 1.49
N PRO A 70 13.74 13.10 2.82
CA PRO A 70 14.61 12.14 3.47
C PRO A 70 14.30 10.68 3.12
N PRO A 71 15.26 9.74 3.30
CA PRO A 71 15.08 8.30 3.05
C PRO A 71 13.90 7.64 3.77
N LEU A 72 13.30 8.29 4.77
CA LEU A 72 12.03 7.89 5.40
C LEU A 72 10.92 7.57 4.39
N ALA A 73 10.92 8.25 3.25
CA ALA A 73 9.92 8.02 2.19
C ALA A 73 10.04 6.61 1.58
N LEU A 74 11.25 6.07 1.55
CA LEU A 74 11.53 4.73 1.02
C LEU A 74 11.39 3.66 2.11
N THR A 75 12.11 3.83 3.23
CA THR A 75 12.15 2.82 4.31
C THR A 75 10.79 2.59 4.94
N GLY A 76 9.96 3.62 5.07
CA GLY A 76 8.61 3.48 5.55
C GLY A 76 7.70 2.72 4.58
N ALA A 77 7.71 3.09 3.30
CA ALA A 77 6.71 2.64 2.34
C ALA A 77 6.86 1.17 1.89
N VAL A 78 8.08 0.68 1.71
CA VAL A 78 8.33 -0.63 1.09
C VAL A 78 7.77 -1.80 1.90
N PHE A 79 7.95 -1.79 3.21
CA PHE A 79 7.46 -2.86 4.09
C PHE A 79 5.94 -2.88 4.16
N GLY A 80 5.31 -1.71 4.25
CA GLY A 80 3.86 -1.58 4.26
C GLY A 80 3.23 -2.08 2.98
N ALA A 81 3.72 -1.66 1.82
CA ALA A 81 3.22 -2.08 0.52
C ALA A 81 3.24 -3.61 0.35
N VAL A 82 4.33 -4.26 0.77
CA VAL A 82 4.44 -5.73 0.69
C VAL A 82 3.48 -6.41 1.65
N LEU A 83 3.52 -6.04 2.95
CA LEU A 83 2.67 -6.67 3.97
C LEU A 83 1.18 -6.44 3.68
N SER A 84 0.81 -5.24 3.23
CA SER A 84 -0.56 -4.93 2.79
C SER A 84 -1.03 -5.93 1.74
N GLY A 85 -0.23 -6.18 0.70
CA GLY A 85 -0.56 -7.12 -0.36
C GLY A 85 -0.55 -8.59 0.09
N LEU A 86 0.38 -8.98 0.95
CA LEU A 86 0.46 -10.35 1.48
C LEU A 86 -0.71 -10.67 2.39
N LEU A 87 -1.03 -9.79 3.35
CA LEU A 87 -2.16 -9.99 4.26
C LEU A 87 -3.50 -9.93 3.53
N TYR A 88 -3.65 -9.04 2.53
CA TYR A 88 -4.82 -9.02 1.67
C TYR A 88 -5.05 -10.36 0.98
N ARG A 89 -3.98 -10.97 0.44
CA ARG A 89 -4.03 -12.29 -0.20
C ARG A 89 -4.32 -13.41 0.80
N ALA A 90 -3.65 -13.41 1.94
CA ALA A 90 -3.84 -14.42 2.99
C ALA A 90 -5.27 -14.40 3.54
N ALA A 91 -5.85 -13.21 3.67
CA ALA A 91 -7.22 -13.02 4.15
C ALA A 91 -8.30 -13.10 3.03
N ARG A 92 -7.98 -13.72 1.90
CA ARG A 92 -8.91 -13.94 0.80
C ARG A 92 -9.65 -12.68 0.34
N GLY A 93 -8.91 -11.58 0.16
CA GLY A 93 -9.44 -10.33 -0.36
C GLY A 93 -10.20 -9.45 0.64
N ARG A 94 -10.06 -9.66 1.94
CA ARG A 94 -10.63 -8.75 2.94
C ARG A 94 -9.78 -7.47 3.04
N LEU A 95 -10.38 -6.33 2.71
CA LEU A 95 -9.69 -5.02 2.67
C LEU A 95 -9.08 -4.59 4.00
N ILE A 96 -9.72 -4.95 5.13
CA ILE A 96 -9.20 -4.61 6.45
C ILE A 96 -7.79 -5.18 6.69
N PHE A 97 -7.49 -6.37 6.15
CA PHE A 97 -6.17 -6.99 6.27
C PHE A 97 -5.12 -6.30 5.40
N ALA A 98 -5.51 -5.64 4.30
CA ALA A 98 -4.61 -4.77 3.57
C ALA A 98 -4.20 -3.56 4.41
N VAL A 99 -5.16 -2.94 5.09
CA VAL A 99 -4.91 -1.81 6.00
C VAL A 99 -4.03 -2.24 7.19
N LEU A 100 -4.33 -3.38 7.81
CA LEU A 100 -3.51 -3.92 8.90
C LEU A 100 -2.07 -4.21 8.45
N GLY A 101 -1.90 -4.72 7.22
CA GLY A 101 -0.58 -4.93 6.63
C GLY A 101 0.21 -3.64 6.49
N GLU A 102 -0.44 -2.56 6.07
CA GLU A 102 0.20 -1.24 5.99
C GLU A 102 0.56 -0.69 7.37
N ILE A 103 -0.33 -0.82 8.37
CA ILE A 103 -0.05 -0.37 9.74
C ILE A 103 1.14 -1.12 10.34
N ILE A 104 1.17 -2.43 10.22
CA ILE A 104 2.29 -3.23 10.74
C ILE A 104 3.57 -2.98 9.93
N GLY A 105 3.47 -3.03 8.60
CA GLY A 105 4.63 -2.91 7.71
C GLY A 105 5.26 -1.53 7.76
N THR A 106 4.50 -0.48 7.57
CA THR A 106 5.00 0.90 7.62
C THR A 106 5.06 1.42 9.05
N GLY A 107 3.97 1.29 9.81
CA GLY A 107 3.83 1.92 11.13
C GLY A 107 4.79 1.36 12.17
N ILE A 108 5.16 0.08 12.08
CA ILE A 108 6.05 -0.58 13.03
C ILE A 108 7.39 -0.90 12.37
N ILE A 109 7.41 -1.81 11.39
CA ILE A 109 8.67 -2.32 10.81
C ILE A 109 9.42 -1.20 10.08
N GLY A 110 8.74 -0.49 9.18
CA GLY A 110 9.33 0.63 8.44
C GLY A 110 9.81 1.76 9.34
N ALA A 111 9.05 2.07 10.41
CA ALA A 111 9.43 3.08 11.39
C ALA A 111 10.71 2.71 12.14
N ILE A 112 10.83 1.46 12.60
CA ILE A 112 12.02 0.97 13.29
C ILE A 112 13.24 0.96 12.34
N VAL A 113 13.07 0.47 11.10
CA VAL A 113 14.13 0.47 10.09
C VAL A 113 14.54 1.89 9.68
N SER A 114 13.63 2.84 9.75
CA SER A 114 13.94 4.25 9.45
C SER A 114 14.91 4.88 10.46
N TYR A 115 14.92 4.43 11.70
CA TYR A 115 15.84 4.94 12.74
C TYR A 115 17.33 4.81 12.35
N PRO A 116 17.88 3.60 12.07
CA PRO A 116 19.29 3.48 11.69
C PRO A 116 19.60 4.18 10.36
N VAL A 117 18.65 4.19 9.42
CA VAL A 117 18.86 4.90 8.14
C VAL A 117 18.99 6.40 8.35
N MET A 118 18.17 6.99 9.20
CA MET A 118 18.21 8.42 9.46
C MET A 118 19.39 8.84 10.33
N THR A 119 19.83 7.98 11.25
CA THR A 119 21.00 8.28 12.10
C THR A 119 22.32 8.07 11.38
N LEU A 120 22.48 6.95 10.66
CA LEU A 120 23.76 6.58 10.03
C LEU A 120 23.97 7.29 8.68
N PHE A 121 22.94 7.40 7.85
CA PHE A 121 23.06 7.94 6.48
C PHE A 121 22.63 9.40 6.37
N TYR A 122 21.76 9.88 7.25
CA TYR A 122 21.24 11.24 7.20
C TYR A 122 21.73 12.14 8.34
N GLY A 123 22.56 11.61 9.25
CA GLY A 123 23.21 12.34 10.33
C GLY A 123 22.26 12.90 11.41
N LYS A 124 21.05 12.35 11.54
CA LYS A 124 20.11 12.78 12.59
C LYS A 124 20.56 12.25 13.95
N THR A 125 20.84 13.15 14.89
CA THR A 125 21.26 12.82 16.26
C THR A 125 20.10 13.00 17.24
N GLY A 126 20.20 12.37 18.41
CA GLY A 126 19.20 12.53 19.50
C GLY A 126 17.88 11.78 19.30
N LEU A 127 17.80 10.88 18.30
CA LEU A 127 16.61 10.06 18.05
C LEU A 127 16.68 8.77 18.87
N THR A 128 15.52 8.30 19.32
CA THR A 128 15.33 6.95 19.86
C THR A 128 14.87 6.00 18.76
N TRP A 129 15.08 4.70 18.93
CA TRP A 129 14.67 3.68 17.96
C TRP A 129 13.14 3.63 17.70
N MET A 130 12.33 4.14 18.64
CA MET A 130 10.88 4.24 18.51
C MET A 130 10.39 5.61 18.06
N PHE A 131 11.28 6.57 17.78
CA PHE A 131 10.90 7.95 17.48
C PHE A 131 9.88 8.07 16.34
N TYR A 132 10.06 7.29 15.28
CA TYR A 132 9.20 7.34 14.10
C TYR A 132 7.90 6.53 14.23
N VAL A 133 7.81 5.60 15.21
CA VAL A 133 6.67 4.69 15.36
C VAL A 133 5.34 5.43 15.54
N PRO A 134 5.18 6.37 16.48
CA PRO A 134 3.90 7.08 16.65
C PRO A 134 3.52 7.93 15.44
N LEU A 135 4.50 8.54 14.77
CA LEU A 135 4.28 9.34 13.57
C LEU A 135 3.80 8.47 12.39
N PHE A 136 4.46 7.34 12.18
CA PHE A 136 4.12 6.42 11.10
C PHE A 136 2.78 5.73 11.34
N ILE A 137 2.50 5.30 12.58
CA ILE A 137 1.19 4.73 12.94
C ILE A 137 0.08 5.74 12.69
N SER A 138 0.24 7.00 13.12
CA SER A 138 -0.76 8.05 12.88
C SER A 138 -1.02 8.26 11.37
N GLY A 139 0.06 8.32 10.57
CA GLY A 139 -0.04 8.44 9.12
C GLY A 139 -0.74 7.25 8.47
N THR A 140 -0.39 6.02 8.89
CA THR A 140 -1.00 4.80 8.35
C THR A 140 -2.47 4.65 8.76
N LEU A 141 -2.84 5.08 9.97
CA LEU A 141 -4.25 5.07 10.42
C LEU A 141 -5.09 6.02 9.57
N ILE A 142 -4.63 7.26 9.36
CA ILE A 142 -5.36 8.24 8.54
C ILE A 142 -5.43 7.76 7.08
N GLY A 143 -4.29 7.48 6.45
CA GLY A 143 -4.23 7.06 5.06
C GLY A 143 -4.90 5.71 4.83
N GLY A 144 -4.78 4.78 5.78
CA GLY A 144 -5.43 3.48 5.76
C GLY A 144 -6.94 3.57 5.87
N SER A 145 -7.46 4.47 6.70
CA SER A 145 -8.91 4.72 6.79
C SER A 145 -9.46 5.28 5.48
N ILE A 146 -8.77 6.25 4.86
CA ILE A 146 -9.15 6.79 3.56
C ILE A 146 -9.12 5.69 2.49
N ALA A 147 -8.05 4.87 2.47
CA ALA A 147 -7.93 3.74 1.55
C ALA A 147 -9.05 2.71 1.74
N PHE A 148 -9.39 2.41 2.98
CA PHE A 148 -10.45 1.46 3.31
C PHE A 148 -11.81 1.93 2.79
N VAL A 149 -12.18 3.19 3.03
CA VAL A 149 -13.42 3.76 2.54
C VAL A 149 -13.45 3.78 1.00
N PHE A 150 -12.38 4.25 0.38
CA PHE A 150 -12.25 4.32 -1.08
C PHE A 150 -12.37 2.94 -1.74
N LEU A 151 -11.58 1.96 -1.28
CA LEU A 151 -11.60 0.61 -1.86
C LEU A 151 -12.89 -0.15 -1.54
N THR A 152 -13.54 0.11 -0.40
CA THR A 152 -14.85 -0.45 -0.08
C THR A 152 -15.92 0.10 -1.02
N ALA A 153 -15.89 1.40 -1.34
CA ALA A 153 -16.80 1.99 -2.32
C ALA A 153 -16.60 1.36 -3.71
N LEU A 154 -15.35 1.19 -4.15
CA LEU A 154 -15.04 0.49 -5.42
C LEU A 154 -15.49 -0.98 -5.41
N SER A 155 -15.35 -1.66 -4.27
CA SER A 155 -15.74 -3.06 -4.12
C SER A 155 -17.26 -3.24 -4.21
N ARG A 156 -18.02 -2.34 -3.56
CA ARG A 156 -19.50 -2.38 -3.57
C ARG A 156 -20.08 -2.22 -4.97
N ASN A 157 -19.45 -1.42 -5.82
CA ASN A 157 -19.88 -1.18 -7.21
C ASN A 157 -19.33 -2.23 -8.20
N GLY A 158 -18.69 -3.30 -7.73
CA GLY A 158 -18.07 -4.32 -8.58
C GLY A 158 -16.85 -3.83 -9.39
N THR A 159 -16.53 -2.53 -9.29
CA THR A 159 -15.46 -1.89 -10.06
C THR A 159 -14.09 -2.46 -9.69
N LEU A 160 -13.85 -2.72 -8.40
CA LEU A 160 -12.59 -3.29 -7.89
C LEU A 160 -12.27 -4.63 -8.56
N VAL A 161 -13.23 -5.55 -8.58
CA VAL A 161 -13.08 -6.89 -9.16
C VAL A 161 -12.86 -6.83 -10.66
N ASN A 162 -13.58 -5.94 -11.35
CA ASN A 162 -13.41 -5.71 -12.77
C ASN A 162 -12.00 -5.21 -13.11
N PHE A 163 -11.47 -4.26 -12.34
CA PHE A 163 -10.09 -3.80 -12.48
C PHE A 163 -9.08 -4.92 -12.22
N GLN A 164 -9.21 -5.65 -11.11
CA GLN A 164 -8.33 -6.77 -10.79
C GLN A 164 -8.31 -7.82 -11.89
N ARG A 165 -9.49 -8.15 -12.46
CA ARG A 165 -9.63 -9.11 -13.57
C ARG A 165 -8.92 -8.63 -14.84
N LYS A 166 -9.11 -7.37 -15.23
CA LYS A 166 -8.44 -6.76 -16.40
C LYS A 166 -6.93 -6.71 -16.24
N LEU A 167 -6.44 -6.45 -15.02
CA LEU A 167 -5.02 -6.42 -14.69
C LEU A 167 -4.39 -7.81 -14.54
N GLY A 168 -5.17 -8.89 -14.63
CA GLY A 168 -4.70 -10.24 -14.36
C GLY A 168 -4.22 -10.42 -12.90
N ALA A 169 -4.76 -9.63 -11.99
CA ALA A 169 -4.56 -9.81 -10.56
C ALA A 169 -5.51 -10.89 -10.02
N ARG A 170 -5.18 -11.43 -8.85
CA ARG A 170 -6.04 -12.42 -8.19
C ARG A 170 -7.34 -11.77 -7.72
N THR A 171 -8.47 -12.32 -8.15
CA THR A 171 -9.81 -11.91 -7.73
C THR A 171 -10.37 -12.91 -6.73
N TYR A 172 -11.11 -12.42 -5.75
CA TYR A 172 -11.62 -13.24 -4.64
C TYR A 172 -13.16 -13.37 -4.64
N ASP A 173 -13.85 -12.81 -5.63
CA ASP A 173 -15.32 -12.89 -5.73
C ASP A 173 -15.81 -14.31 -6.01
N ARG A 174 -15.15 -15.04 -6.91
CA ARG A 174 -15.53 -16.43 -7.21
C ARG A 174 -15.45 -17.35 -5.99
N GLU A 175 -14.49 -17.11 -5.11
CA GLU A 175 -14.35 -17.89 -3.87
C GLU A 175 -15.45 -17.52 -2.86
N ARG A 176 -15.93 -16.26 -2.86
CA ARG A 176 -17.05 -15.84 -2.00
C ARG A 176 -18.38 -16.36 -2.49
N GLU A 177 -18.61 -16.31 -3.82
CA GLU A 177 -19.81 -16.86 -4.46
C GLU A 177 -19.89 -18.38 -4.28
N ALA A 178 -18.81 -19.12 -4.51
CA ALA A 178 -18.74 -20.55 -4.30
C ALA A 178 -18.98 -20.96 -2.83
N HIS A 179 -18.44 -20.20 -1.87
CA HIS A 179 -18.72 -20.44 -0.44
C HIS A 179 -20.13 -20.05 -0.02
N ALA A 180 -20.74 -19.07 -0.66
CA ALA A 180 -22.12 -18.69 -0.41
C ALA A 180 -23.11 -19.70 -1.02
N GLU A 181 -22.73 -20.31 -2.12
CA GLU A 181 -23.52 -21.36 -2.81
C GLU A 181 -23.48 -22.68 -2.03
N THR A 182 -22.30 -23.10 -1.57
CA THR A 182 -22.15 -24.28 -0.69
C THR A 182 -22.77 -24.12 0.68
N ALA A 183 -22.92 -22.90 1.19
CA ALA A 183 -23.61 -22.62 2.44
C ALA A 183 -25.15 -22.60 2.31
N LYS A 184 -25.67 -22.50 1.08
CA LYS A 184 -27.11 -22.51 0.79
C LYS A 184 -27.67 -23.90 0.49
N ASP A 185 -26.83 -24.89 0.27
CA ASP A 185 -27.22 -26.28 0.00
C ASP A 185 -26.62 -27.23 1.06
N PRO A 186 -27.13 -27.20 2.32
CA PRO A 186 -26.78 -28.18 3.32
C PRO A 186 -27.54 -29.47 2.97
N GLN A 187 -26.82 -30.50 2.54
CA GLN A 187 -27.34 -31.85 2.37
C GLN A 187 -27.86 -32.41 3.72
#